data_29ef4ec287ab08537b3f681cb9119626
#
_entry.id   29ef4ec287ab08537b3f681cb9119626
#
_cell.length_a   1.000
_cell.length_b   1.000
_cell.length_c   1.000
_cell.angle_alpha   90.00
_cell.angle_beta   90.00
_cell.angle_gamma   90.00
#
_symmetry.space_group_name_H-M   'P 1'
#
loop_
_entity.id
_entity.type
_entity.pdbx_description
1 polymer ?
#
loop_
_entity_poly.entity_id
_entity_poly.type
_entity_poly.pdbx_seq_one_letter_code
_entity_poly.pdbx_strand_id
1 'polypeptide(L)'
;MRGWRQWWAICAMAMLLALAGCASTGKQMSALERAQYTWSAAIRWGDFEGAWNLVDPEYREAHPMSELQFERYKQVQVSHYRDLASSPGESEALREIEIGVINRHTMAERTMRYTEHWRYDAAKQAWWISNGLPDFWAGE
;
A
#
# COMPACT_ATOMS: atom_id res chain seq x y z
N MET A 1 1.66 55.04 -2.13
CA MET A 1 0.65 54.27 -2.86
C MET A 1 1.20 53.09 -3.69
N ARG A 2 2.44 53.13 -4.15
CA ARG A 2 3.05 52.01 -4.89
C ARG A 2 3.40 50.80 -4.01
N GLY A 3 3.72 50.99 -2.72
CA GLY A 3 4.06 49.88 -1.79
C GLY A 3 2.88 49.00 -1.41
N TRP A 4 1.70 49.56 -1.26
CA TRP A 4 0.50 48.80 -0.86
C TRP A 4 0.08 47.77 -1.91
N ARG A 5 0.15 48.13 -3.21
CA ARG A 5 -0.18 47.19 -4.30
C ARG A 5 0.81 46.03 -4.40
N GLN A 6 2.08 46.24 -4.04
CA GLN A 6 3.10 45.19 -4.04
C GLN A 6 2.88 44.21 -2.86
N TRP A 7 2.46 44.71 -1.71
CA TRP A 7 2.14 43.84 -0.56
C TRP A 7 0.93 42.97 -0.84
N TRP A 8 -0.10 43.46 -1.51
CA TRP A 8 -1.25 42.67 -1.92
C TRP A 8 -0.87 41.59 -2.94
N ALA A 9 0.02 41.90 -3.89
CA ALA A 9 0.52 40.92 -4.86
C ALA A 9 1.33 39.78 -4.19
N ILE A 10 2.16 40.11 -3.20
CA ILE A 10 2.95 39.14 -2.47
C ILE A 10 2.04 38.25 -1.61
N CYS A 11 1.06 38.80 -0.94
CA CYS A 11 0.09 38.01 -0.15
C CYS A 11 -0.76 37.09 -1.05
N ALA A 12 -1.19 37.56 -2.21
CA ALA A 12 -1.94 36.76 -3.17
C ALA A 12 -1.11 35.62 -3.75
N MET A 13 0.18 35.87 -4.03
CA MET A 13 1.12 34.84 -4.50
C MET A 13 1.39 33.80 -3.43
N ALA A 14 1.57 34.18 -2.16
CA ALA A 14 1.76 33.27 -1.04
C ALA A 14 0.51 32.40 -0.80
N MET A 15 -0.69 32.95 -0.97
CA MET A 15 -1.95 32.23 -0.80
C MET A 15 -2.19 31.21 -1.92
N LEU A 16 -1.78 31.51 -3.15
CA LEU A 16 -1.84 30.57 -4.28
C LEU A 16 -0.89 29.38 -4.11
N LEU A 17 0.30 29.60 -3.53
CA LEU A 17 1.26 28.52 -3.25
C LEU A 17 0.77 27.57 -2.14
N ALA A 18 0.06 28.08 -1.14
CA ALA A 18 -0.52 27.29 -0.07
C ALA A 18 -1.66 26.37 -0.55
N LEU A 19 -2.45 26.81 -1.52
CA LEU A 19 -3.54 26.02 -2.11
C LEU A 19 -3.03 24.85 -2.98
N ALA A 20 -1.88 25.01 -3.65
CA ALA A 20 -1.28 23.97 -4.47
C ALA A 20 -0.77 22.77 -3.60
N GLY A 21 -0.27 23.03 -2.40
CA GLY A 21 0.20 22.00 -1.47
C GLY A 21 -0.90 21.06 -0.99
N CYS A 22 -2.06 21.59 -0.63
CA CYS A 22 -3.20 20.79 -0.18
C CYS A 22 -3.79 19.88 -1.26
N ALA A 23 -3.79 20.32 -2.52
CA ALA A 23 -4.31 19.53 -3.63
C ALA A 23 -3.43 18.33 -3.98
N SER A 24 -2.10 18.45 -3.86
CA SER A 24 -1.17 17.35 -4.12
C SER A 24 -1.26 16.28 -3.03
N THR A 25 -1.35 16.67 -1.77
CA THR A 25 -1.51 15.75 -0.63
C THR A 25 -2.82 14.96 -0.74
N GLY A 26 -3.94 15.60 -1.11
CA GLY A 26 -5.22 14.93 -1.31
C GLY A 26 -5.18 13.89 -2.44
N LYS A 27 -4.51 14.18 -3.55
CA LYS A 27 -4.30 13.22 -4.66
C LYS A 27 -3.46 12.02 -4.22
N GLN A 28 -2.41 12.26 -3.44
CA GLN A 28 -1.51 11.23 -2.93
C GLN A 28 -2.23 10.30 -1.95
N MET A 29 -3.04 10.83 -1.05
CA MET A 29 -3.87 10.05 -0.13
C MET A 29 -4.91 9.20 -0.88
N SER A 30 -5.60 9.77 -1.87
CA SER A 30 -6.53 9.01 -2.71
C SER A 30 -5.83 7.92 -3.54
N ALA A 31 -4.57 8.13 -3.93
CA ALA A 31 -3.75 7.12 -4.61
C ALA A 31 -3.38 5.99 -3.65
N LEU A 32 -3.07 6.29 -2.38
CA LEU A 32 -2.82 5.28 -1.35
C LEU A 32 -4.05 4.40 -1.12
N GLU A 33 -5.23 5.01 -0.94
CA GLU A 33 -6.48 4.27 -0.73
C GLU A 33 -6.78 3.32 -1.90
N ARG A 34 -6.59 3.77 -3.14
CA ARG A 34 -6.75 2.91 -4.32
C ARG A 34 -5.75 1.76 -4.35
N ALA A 35 -4.48 2.02 -4.03
CA ALA A 35 -3.44 1.00 -3.98
C ALA A 35 -3.76 -0.05 -2.89
N GLN A 36 -4.17 0.38 -1.71
CA GLN A 36 -4.59 -0.48 -0.61
C GLN A 36 -5.82 -1.32 -0.97
N TYR A 37 -6.80 -0.73 -1.65
CA TYR A 37 -7.97 -1.45 -2.13
C TYR A 37 -7.59 -2.55 -3.14
N THR A 38 -6.76 -2.21 -4.12
CA THR A 38 -6.30 -3.15 -5.16
C THR A 38 -5.49 -4.29 -4.53
N TRP A 39 -4.60 -3.98 -3.61
CA TRP A 39 -3.83 -4.97 -2.85
C TRP A 39 -4.73 -5.92 -2.06
N SER A 40 -5.65 -5.36 -1.26
CA SER A 40 -6.58 -6.16 -0.45
C SER A 40 -7.44 -7.09 -1.31
N ALA A 41 -7.89 -6.61 -2.47
CA ALA A 41 -8.65 -7.42 -3.42
C ALA A 41 -7.79 -8.56 -3.98
N ALA A 42 -6.57 -8.29 -4.42
CA ALA A 42 -5.66 -9.31 -4.95
C ALA A 42 -5.38 -10.41 -3.90
N ILE A 43 -5.06 -10.04 -2.67
CA ILE A 43 -4.83 -11.01 -1.58
C ILE A 43 -6.09 -11.82 -1.28
N ARG A 44 -7.26 -11.18 -1.14
CA ARG A 44 -8.54 -11.87 -0.86
C ARG A 44 -8.91 -12.89 -1.91
N TRP A 45 -8.68 -12.58 -3.17
CA TRP A 45 -9.05 -13.45 -4.27
C TRP A 45 -7.96 -14.43 -4.67
N GLY A 46 -6.81 -14.42 -3.97
CA GLY A 46 -5.70 -15.33 -4.24
C GLY A 46 -4.93 -14.98 -5.52
N ASP A 47 -5.06 -13.76 -6.01
CA ASP A 47 -4.25 -13.23 -7.11
C ASP A 47 -2.90 -12.74 -6.58
N PHE A 48 -2.04 -13.67 -6.17
CA PHE A 48 -0.75 -13.34 -5.59
C PHE A 48 0.25 -12.82 -6.60
N GLU A 49 0.11 -13.17 -7.87
CA GLU A 49 0.90 -12.60 -8.96
C GLU A 49 0.52 -11.13 -9.20
N GLY A 50 -0.78 -10.82 -9.20
CA GLY A 50 -1.29 -9.45 -9.24
C GLY A 50 -0.86 -8.64 -8.03
N ALA A 51 -0.94 -9.21 -6.82
CA ALA A 51 -0.44 -8.58 -5.60
C ALA A 51 1.09 -8.33 -5.67
N TRP A 52 1.86 -9.28 -6.20
CA TRP A 52 3.30 -9.14 -6.37
C TRP A 52 3.68 -7.95 -7.25
N ASN A 53 2.86 -7.62 -8.26
CA ASN A 53 3.06 -6.46 -9.10
C ASN A 53 2.87 -5.12 -8.37
N LEU A 54 2.25 -5.12 -7.19
CA LEU A 54 2.11 -3.95 -6.31
C LEU A 54 3.24 -3.85 -5.27
N VAL A 55 4.12 -4.83 -5.22
CA VAL A 55 5.33 -4.79 -4.40
C VAL A 55 6.37 -3.91 -5.07
N ASP A 56 7.13 -3.17 -4.25
CA ASP A 56 8.20 -2.30 -4.68
C ASP A 56 9.15 -2.99 -5.68
N PRO A 57 9.41 -2.40 -6.84
CA PRO A 57 10.32 -2.96 -7.83
C PRO A 57 11.70 -3.31 -7.28
N GLU A 58 12.27 -2.46 -6.40
CA GLU A 58 13.57 -2.74 -5.77
C GLU A 58 13.51 -3.96 -4.85
N TYR A 59 12.41 -4.11 -4.10
CA TYR A 59 12.19 -5.29 -3.28
C TYR A 59 12.06 -6.56 -4.13
N ARG A 60 11.34 -6.49 -5.25
CA ARG A 60 11.15 -7.64 -6.17
C ARG A 60 12.45 -8.07 -6.82
N GLU A 61 13.33 -7.14 -7.18
CA GLU A 61 14.66 -7.44 -7.72
C GLU A 61 15.56 -8.13 -6.68
N ALA A 62 15.50 -7.66 -5.42
CA ALA A 62 16.29 -8.24 -4.33
C ALA A 62 15.75 -9.60 -3.84
N HIS A 63 14.45 -9.84 -4.02
CA HIS A 63 13.74 -11.04 -3.54
C HIS A 63 12.88 -11.66 -4.66
N PRO A 64 13.49 -12.13 -5.77
CA PRO A 64 12.72 -12.65 -6.88
C PRO A 64 11.92 -13.88 -6.46
N MET A 65 10.65 -13.93 -6.85
CA MET A 65 9.78 -15.08 -6.60
C MET A 65 9.80 -16.03 -7.79
N SER A 66 10.00 -17.30 -7.48
CA SER A 66 9.92 -18.39 -8.47
C SER A 66 8.46 -18.82 -8.70
N GLU A 67 8.21 -19.47 -9.82
CA GLU A 67 6.92 -20.11 -10.10
C GLU A 67 6.49 -21.07 -8.99
N LEU A 68 7.42 -21.84 -8.42
CA LEU A 68 7.16 -22.75 -7.31
C LEU A 68 6.68 -22.02 -6.06
N GLN A 69 7.20 -20.83 -5.76
CA GLN A 69 6.74 -20.03 -4.64
C GLN A 69 5.32 -19.51 -4.88
N PHE A 70 4.97 -19.07 -6.07
CA PHE A 70 3.58 -18.71 -6.40
C PHE A 70 2.63 -19.90 -6.31
N GLU A 71 3.04 -21.09 -6.79
CA GLU A 71 2.26 -22.32 -6.63
C GLU A 71 2.01 -22.68 -5.16
N ARG A 72 2.97 -22.39 -4.27
CA ARG A 72 2.77 -22.56 -2.82
C ARG A 72 1.66 -21.65 -2.30
N TYR A 73 1.58 -20.40 -2.73
CA TYR A 73 0.51 -19.47 -2.35
C TYR A 73 -0.87 -19.96 -2.79
N LYS A 74 -0.97 -20.67 -3.91
CA LYS A 74 -2.23 -21.25 -4.41
C LYS A 74 -2.78 -22.38 -3.53
N GLN A 75 -1.97 -22.91 -2.59
CA GLN A 75 -2.40 -23.95 -1.65
C GLN A 75 -3.19 -23.41 -0.46
N VAL A 76 -3.28 -22.11 -0.33
CA VAL A 76 -4.07 -21.47 0.72
C VAL A 76 -5.23 -20.68 0.12
N GLN A 77 -6.26 -20.50 0.93
CA GLN A 77 -7.40 -19.63 0.64
C GLN A 77 -7.51 -18.57 1.74
N VAL A 78 -7.65 -17.33 1.36
CA VAL A 78 -7.92 -16.25 2.31
C VAL A 78 -9.40 -16.27 2.65
N SER A 79 -9.72 -16.47 3.93
CA SER A 79 -11.09 -16.49 4.43
C SER A 79 -11.59 -15.11 4.84
N HIS A 80 -10.71 -14.28 5.38
CA HIS A 80 -10.99 -12.88 5.68
C HIS A 80 -9.74 -12.02 5.61
N TYR A 81 -9.95 -10.72 5.41
CA TYR A 81 -8.92 -9.70 5.39
C TYR A 81 -9.51 -8.44 6.05
N ARG A 82 -9.04 -8.12 7.24
CA ARG A 82 -9.64 -7.10 8.09
C ARG A 82 -8.62 -6.08 8.56
N ASP A 83 -8.91 -4.82 8.35
CA ASP A 83 -8.10 -3.71 8.84
C ASP A 83 -8.26 -3.59 10.36
N LEU A 84 -7.15 -3.57 11.09
CA LEU A 84 -7.10 -3.38 12.54
C LEU A 84 -6.71 -1.95 12.90
N ALA A 85 -5.69 -1.43 12.24
CA ALA A 85 -5.17 -0.09 12.48
C ALA A 85 -4.54 0.48 11.20
N SER A 86 -4.55 1.79 11.08
CA SER A 86 -3.94 2.51 9.95
C SER A 86 -3.21 3.76 10.43
N SER A 87 -2.02 3.96 9.90
CA SER A 87 -1.18 5.14 10.14
C SER A 87 -0.72 5.70 8.80
N PRO A 88 -1.55 6.53 8.16
CA PRO A 88 -1.19 7.16 6.90
C PRO A 88 -0.15 8.27 7.10
N GLY A 89 0.74 8.44 6.13
CA GLY A 89 1.74 9.50 6.07
C GLY A 89 1.96 9.98 4.65
N GLU A 90 2.78 11.00 4.48
CA GLU A 90 3.01 11.62 3.17
C GLU A 90 3.86 10.75 2.23
N SER A 91 4.88 10.09 2.75
CA SER A 91 5.80 9.25 1.98
C SER A 91 5.79 7.78 2.38
N GLU A 92 5.32 7.49 3.57
CA GLU A 92 5.21 6.14 4.13
C GLU A 92 3.87 5.99 4.85
N ALA A 93 3.28 4.82 4.79
CA ALA A 93 2.07 4.49 5.51
C ALA A 93 2.13 3.04 6.02
N LEU A 94 1.54 2.82 7.18
CA LEU A 94 1.41 1.49 7.77
C LEU A 94 -0.07 1.13 7.90
N ARG A 95 -0.38 -0.14 7.65
CA ARG A 95 -1.71 -0.69 7.91
C ARG A 95 -1.57 -2.08 8.53
N GLU A 96 -2.12 -2.25 9.72
CA GLU A 96 -2.15 -3.54 10.41
C GLU A 96 -3.39 -4.32 9.99
N ILE A 97 -3.18 -5.55 9.53
CA ILE A 97 -4.21 -6.41 8.95
C ILE A 97 -4.27 -7.71 9.72
N GLU A 98 -5.49 -8.18 9.95
CA GLU A 98 -5.77 -9.55 10.35
C GLU A 98 -6.22 -10.35 9.12
N ILE A 99 -5.55 -11.47 8.86
CA ILE A 99 -5.82 -12.33 7.71
C ILE A 99 -6.19 -13.72 8.23
N GLY A 100 -7.33 -14.23 7.79
CA GLY A 100 -7.70 -15.64 7.94
C GLY A 100 -7.21 -16.44 6.74
N VAL A 101 -6.56 -17.56 7.00
CA VAL A 101 -5.97 -18.43 5.98
C VAL A 101 -6.43 -19.86 6.19
N ILE A 102 -6.99 -20.48 5.16
CA ILE A 102 -7.39 -21.89 5.13
C ILE A 102 -6.39 -22.65 4.26
N ASN A 103 -5.79 -23.69 4.82
CA ASN A 103 -5.03 -24.66 4.05
C ASN A 103 -5.99 -25.53 3.23
N ARG A 104 -5.85 -25.51 1.89
CA ARG A 104 -6.78 -26.23 0.99
C ARG A 104 -6.71 -27.75 1.08
N HIS A 105 -5.62 -28.30 1.62
CA HIS A 105 -5.46 -29.75 1.76
C HIS A 105 -6.03 -30.28 3.07
N THR A 106 -5.81 -29.55 4.17
CA THR A 106 -6.24 -29.98 5.50
C THR A 106 -7.55 -29.35 5.94
N MET A 107 -8.00 -28.30 5.24
CA MET A 107 -9.15 -27.45 5.60
C MET A 107 -8.98 -26.77 6.98
N ALA A 108 -7.77 -26.79 7.53
CA ALA A 108 -7.47 -26.08 8.76
C ALA A 108 -7.41 -24.57 8.49
N GLU A 109 -8.11 -23.81 9.34
CA GLU A 109 -8.08 -22.35 9.32
C GLU A 109 -7.22 -21.82 10.46
N ARG A 110 -6.48 -20.77 10.18
CA ARG A 110 -5.75 -19.99 11.18
C ARG A 110 -5.84 -18.50 10.87
N THR A 111 -5.66 -17.71 11.89
CA THR A 111 -5.61 -16.24 11.79
C THR A 111 -4.20 -15.76 12.06
N MET A 112 -3.73 -14.83 11.26
CA MET A 112 -2.43 -14.19 11.40
C MET A 112 -2.53 -12.68 11.32
N ARG A 113 -1.51 -11.99 11.82
CA ARG A 113 -1.35 -10.55 11.63
C ARG A 113 -0.26 -10.27 10.61
N TYR A 114 -0.50 -9.27 9.81
CA TYR A 114 0.42 -8.76 8.80
C TYR A 114 0.39 -7.24 8.81
N THR A 115 1.54 -6.60 8.81
CA THR A 115 1.63 -5.15 8.69
C THR A 115 2.04 -4.81 7.27
N GLU A 116 1.19 -4.12 6.56
CA GLU A 116 1.51 -3.54 5.26
C GLU A 116 2.39 -2.31 5.46
N HIS A 117 3.55 -2.31 4.83
CA HIS A 117 4.43 -1.16 4.75
C HIS A 117 4.32 -0.56 3.35
N TRP A 118 3.78 0.64 3.26
CA TRP A 118 3.59 1.37 2.02
C TRP A 118 4.63 2.46 1.88
N ARG A 119 5.23 2.57 0.69
CA ARG A 119 6.18 3.62 0.31
C ARG A 119 5.67 4.36 -0.91
N TYR A 120 5.72 5.68 -0.89
CA TYR A 120 5.40 6.51 -2.03
C TYR A 120 6.62 6.76 -2.90
N ASP A 121 6.51 6.47 -4.18
CA ASP A 121 7.48 6.78 -5.20
C ASP A 121 7.06 8.07 -5.92
N ALA A 122 7.72 9.18 -5.60
CA ALA A 122 7.39 10.49 -6.16
C ALA A 122 7.67 10.58 -7.67
N ALA A 123 8.67 9.85 -8.17
CA ALA A 123 9.02 9.85 -9.59
C ALA A 123 7.95 9.14 -10.44
N LYS A 124 7.37 8.07 -9.90
CA LYS A 124 6.30 7.29 -10.55
C LYS A 124 4.91 7.70 -10.10
N GLN A 125 4.81 8.57 -9.09
CA GLN A 125 3.55 8.97 -8.44
C GLN A 125 2.70 7.76 -8.03
N ALA A 126 3.34 6.75 -7.43
CA ALA A 126 2.74 5.47 -7.09
C ALA A 126 3.11 5.03 -5.68
N TRP A 127 2.21 4.29 -5.05
CA TRP A 127 2.44 3.62 -3.78
C TRP A 127 2.78 2.14 -4.00
N TRP A 128 3.77 1.66 -3.27
CA TRP A 128 4.26 0.29 -3.36
C TRP A 128 4.30 -0.36 -1.97
N ILE A 129 4.00 -1.65 -1.89
CA ILE A 129 4.30 -2.47 -0.72
C ILE A 129 5.83 -2.69 -0.66
N SER A 130 6.46 -2.30 0.44
CA SER A 130 7.91 -2.38 0.59
C SER A 130 8.40 -3.60 1.37
N ASN A 131 7.51 -4.42 1.92
CA ASN A 131 7.85 -5.61 2.71
C ASN A 131 7.35 -6.95 2.11
N GLY A 132 6.95 -6.96 0.85
CA GLY A 132 6.58 -8.17 0.11
C GLY A 132 5.20 -8.72 0.43
N LEU A 133 4.94 -9.95 -0.02
CA LEU A 133 3.70 -10.68 0.28
C LEU A 133 3.67 -11.14 1.74
N PRO A 134 2.46 -11.30 2.34
CA PRO A 134 2.34 -11.93 3.64
C PRO A 134 2.94 -13.34 3.65
N ASP A 135 3.75 -13.66 4.66
CA ASP A 135 4.24 -15.02 4.84
C ASP A 135 3.17 -15.84 5.57
N PHE A 136 2.38 -16.58 4.81
CA PHE A 136 1.31 -17.43 5.37
C PHE A 136 1.82 -18.65 6.14
N TRP A 137 3.11 -18.92 6.14
CA TRP A 137 3.72 -20.08 6.81
C TRP A 137 4.57 -19.68 8.02
N ALA A 138 4.67 -18.41 8.33
CA ALA A 138 5.36 -17.93 9.51
C ALA A 138 4.75 -18.56 10.78
N GLY A 139 5.58 -19.29 11.54
CA GLY A 139 5.15 -19.96 12.77
C GLY A 139 4.60 -21.39 12.61
N GLU A 140 4.74 -22.00 11.42
CA GLU A 140 4.54 -23.46 11.24
C GLU A 140 5.74 -24.27 11.71
#